data_d9b5d9bb0f85550821ab6692693104e7
#
_entry.id   d9b5d9bb0f85550821ab6692693104e7
#
_cell.length_a   1.000
_cell.length_b   1.000
_cell.length_c   1.000
_cell.angle_alpha   90.00
_cell.angle_beta   90.00
_cell.angle_gamma   90.00
#
_symmetry.space_group_name_H-M   'P 1'
#
loop_
_entity.id
_entity.type
_entity.pdbx_description
1 polymer ?
#
loop_
_entity_poly.entity_id
_entity_poly.type
_entity_poly.pdbx_seq_one_letter_code
_entity_poly.pdbx_strand_id
1 'polypeptide(L)'
;FDVKDGNPNGDPDAGNLPRVDAETGQGLVTDVCLKRKVRNYVQMTKGTETGYDIFVKEKAILNHQIDKAYADLNIDLAKPPTDAADGKKRNKEGQGQGGEIQKARDKMCAEYFDIRSFGAVMSTGANAGQVRGPVQLTFARSVDPVVTLEHSITRMAVATEAEAEKQSGDNRTMGRKNTVPYGLYVAYGFVSPALAAQTGFTEEDLGILWKALTDMFEYDRSAARGLMATRKLIVFKHS
;
A
#
# COMPACT_ATOMS: atom_id res chain seq x y z
N PHE A 1 -9.15 10.85 10.44
CA PHE A 1 -10.27 10.16 9.76
C PHE A 1 -11.11 9.41 10.76
N ASP A 2 -12.34 9.11 10.39
CA ASP A 2 -13.20 8.26 11.20
C ASP A 2 -13.68 7.02 10.45
N VAL A 3 -14.25 6.12 11.21
CA VAL A 3 -14.86 4.87 10.75
C VAL A 3 -16.22 4.74 11.45
N LYS A 4 -17.25 4.40 10.68
CA LYS A 4 -18.57 4.06 11.20
C LYS A 4 -19.07 2.76 10.56
N ASP A 5 -19.47 1.82 11.40
CA ASP A 5 -20.03 0.51 11.01
C ASP A 5 -19.13 -0.27 10.02
N GLY A 6 -17.81 -0.21 10.21
CA GLY A 6 -16.84 -0.78 9.30
C GLY A 6 -15.61 -1.36 9.95
N ASN A 7 -14.84 -2.10 9.16
CA ASN A 7 -13.53 -2.60 9.53
C ASN A 7 -12.44 -1.80 8.81
N PRO A 8 -11.73 -0.89 9.49
CA PRO A 8 -10.76 -0.03 8.84
C PRO A 8 -9.50 -0.79 8.39
N ASN A 9 -9.11 -1.82 9.15
CA ASN A 9 -7.91 -2.63 8.88
C ASN A 9 -8.02 -3.97 9.60
N GLY A 10 -8.61 -4.96 8.93
CA GLY A 10 -8.70 -6.31 9.47
C GLY A 10 -7.35 -6.99 9.61
N ASP A 11 -7.25 -7.88 10.61
CA ASP A 11 -6.08 -8.69 10.84
C ASP A 11 -6.26 -10.09 10.22
N PRO A 12 -5.48 -10.45 9.18
CA PRO A 12 -5.61 -11.75 8.54
C PRO A 12 -5.33 -12.93 9.48
N ASP A 13 -4.45 -12.73 10.47
CA ASP A 13 -4.09 -13.78 11.44
C ASP A 13 -5.14 -13.95 12.55
N ALA A 14 -6.01 -12.95 12.72
CA ALA A 14 -7.08 -12.95 13.70
C ALA A 14 -8.49 -13.03 13.05
N GLY A 15 -8.64 -13.79 11.97
CA GLY A 15 -9.93 -13.97 11.32
C GLY A 15 -10.53 -12.67 10.75
N ASN A 16 -9.69 -11.74 10.36
CA ASN A 16 -10.05 -10.42 9.84
C ASN A 16 -10.79 -9.50 10.85
N LEU A 17 -10.56 -9.72 12.15
CA LEU A 17 -11.00 -8.78 13.19
C LEU A 17 -10.36 -7.39 12.99
N PRO A 18 -11.05 -6.30 13.32
CA PRO A 18 -10.41 -4.98 13.44
C PRO A 18 -9.24 -5.06 14.42
N ARG A 19 -8.12 -4.47 14.04
CA ARG A 19 -6.92 -4.44 14.89
C ARG A 19 -7.16 -3.55 16.10
N VAL A 20 -6.86 -4.06 17.28
CA VAL A 20 -7.01 -3.36 18.55
C VAL A 20 -5.74 -3.58 19.38
N ASP A 21 -5.27 -2.54 20.03
CA ASP A 21 -4.22 -2.63 21.03
C ASP A 21 -4.79 -3.30 22.28
N ALA A 22 -4.24 -4.44 22.66
CA ALA A 22 -4.76 -5.25 23.77
C ALA A 22 -4.65 -4.57 25.14
N GLU A 23 -3.71 -3.64 25.30
CA GLU A 23 -3.49 -2.92 26.57
C GLU A 23 -4.46 -1.73 26.72
N THR A 24 -4.60 -0.94 25.64
CA THR A 24 -5.36 0.32 25.70
C THR A 24 -6.78 0.22 25.16
N GLY A 25 -7.08 -0.85 24.44
CA GLY A 25 -8.36 -0.99 23.70
C GLY A 25 -8.47 -0.08 22.48
N GLN A 26 -7.44 0.69 22.15
CA GLN A 26 -7.45 1.58 20.99
C GLN A 26 -7.42 0.79 19.69
N GLY A 27 -8.25 1.19 18.73
CA GLY A 27 -8.21 0.66 17.38
C GLY A 27 -6.93 1.06 16.65
N LEU A 28 -6.40 0.16 15.81
CA LEU A 28 -5.17 0.35 15.06
C LEU A 28 -5.42 0.25 13.56
N VAL A 29 -4.78 1.15 12.81
CA VAL A 29 -4.69 1.05 11.34
C VAL A 29 -3.22 1.20 10.95
N THR A 30 -2.68 0.20 10.27
CA THR A 30 -1.27 0.16 9.90
C THR A 30 -0.94 1.22 8.84
N ASP A 31 0.30 1.70 8.84
CA ASP A 31 0.80 2.62 7.82
C ASP A 31 0.70 2.02 6.41
N VAL A 32 0.96 0.72 6.26
CA VAL A 32 0.81 0.04 4.96
C VAL A 32 -0.63 0.01 4.46
N CYS A 33 -1.62 -0.05 5.37
CA CYS A 33 -3.03 0.08 5.01
C CYS A 33 -3.34 1.49 4.47
N LEU A 34 -2.84 2.54 5.12
CA LEU A 34 -2.99 3.92 4.66
C LEU A 34 -2.25 4.15 3.33
N LYS A 35 -1.01 3.70 3.21
CA LYS A 35 -0.22 3.77 1.97
C LYS A 35 -0.91 3.05 0.82
N ARG A 36 -1.55 1.89 1.06
CA ARG A 36 -2.32 1.20 0.04
C ARG A 36 -3.49 2.04 -0.48
N LYS A 37 -4.20 2.74 0.39
CA LYS A 37 -5.31 3.62 -0.03
C LYS A 37 -4.81 4.80 -0.88
N VAL A 38 -3.67 5.39 -0.51
CA VAL A 38 -3.02 6.41 -1.34
C VAL A 38 -2.62 5.84 -2.70
N ARG A 39 -2.01 4.64 -2.75
CA ARG A 39 -1.67 3.97 -4.02
C ARG A 39 -2.89 3.74 -4.90
N ASN A 40 -3.98 3.23 -4.32
CA ASN A 40 -5.23 3.00 -5.04
C ASN A 40 -5.80 4.31 -5.61
N TYR A 41 -5.78 5.37 -4.81
CA TYR A 41 -6.20 6.71 -5.25
C TYR A 41 -5.39 7.18 -6.46
N VAL A 42 -4.06 7.15 -6.37
CA VAL A 42 -3.19 7.58 -7.45
C VAL A 42 -3.38 6.71 -8.69
N GLN A 43 -3.47 5.39 -8.54
CA GLN A 43 -3.71 4.48 -9.64
C GLN A 43 -5.02 4.77 -10.39
N MET A 44 -6.10 5.09 -9.65
CA MET A 44 -7.41 5.39 -10.25
C MET A 44 -7.48 6.76 -10.90
N THR A 45 -6.74 7.75 -10.38
CA THR A 45 -6.84 9.14 -10.83
C THR A 45 -5.74 9.55 -11.79
N LYS A 46 -4.56 8.92 -11.70
CA LYS A 46 -3.35 9.29 -12.44
C LYS A 46 -2.67 8.10 -13.13
N GLY A 47 -3.13 6.87 -12.94
CA GLY A 47 -2.43 5.66 -13.38
C GLY A 47 -2.22 5.52 -14.90
N THR A 48 -2.85 6.35 -15.72
CA THR A 48 -2.61 6.43 -17.17
C THR A 48 -1.55 7.47 -17.55
N GLU A 49 -1.14 8.32 -16.63
CA GLU A 49 -0.14 9.34 -16.85
C GLU A 49 1.27 8.77 -16.63
N THR A 50 2.23 9.16 -17.46
CA THR A 50 3.63 8.74 -17.33
C THR A 50 4.20 9.19 -15.98
N GLY A 51 4.88 8.28 -15.28
CA GLY A 51 5.48 8.56 -13.98
C GLY A 51 4.55 8.36 -12.78
N TYR A 52 3.29 7.98 -12.99
CA TYR A 52 2.32 7.76 -11.90
C TYR A 52 1.84 6.31 -11.79
N ASP A 53 2.54 5.37 -12.41
CA ASP A 53 2.25 3.95 -12.15
C ASP A 53 2.56 3.57 -10.70
N ILE A 54 2.02 2.47 -10.23
CA ILE A 54 2.20 1.94 -8.88
C ILE A 54 2.96 0.63 -8.95
N PHE A 55 4.08 0.56 -8.23
CA PHE A 55 4.92 -0.63 -8.14
C PHE A 55 4.24 -1.72 -7.30
N VAL A 56 3.78 -1.38 -6.09
CA VAL A 56 3.08 -2.31 -5.19
C VAL A 56 1.58 -2.22 -5.43
N LYS A 57 1.10 -2.82 -6.52
CA LYS A 57 -0.33 -2.90 -6.88
C LYS A 57 -0.83 -4.34 -6.85
N GLU A 58 -2.15 -4.50 -6.83
CA GLU A 58 -2.79 -5.81 -6.78
C GLU A 58 -2.38 -6.68 -7.99
N LYS A 59 -2.08 -7.95 -7.72
CA LYS A 59 -1.64 -8.95 -8.72
C LYS A 59 -0.34 -8.61 -9.47
N ALA A 60 0.42 -7.61 -9.05
CA ALA A 60 1.70 -7.30 -9.65
C ALA A 60 2.75 -8.37 -9.33
N ILE A 61 3.60 -8.65 -10.31
CA ILE A 61 4.83 -9.43 -10.13
C ILE A 61 5.99 -8.44 -10.14
N LEU A 62 6.51 -8.13 -8.95
CA LEU A 62 7.44 -7.02 -8.76
C LEU A 62 8.73 -7.18 -9.58
N ASN A 63 9.26 -8.41 -9.67
CA ASN A 63 10.46 -8.66 -10.47
C ASN A 63 10.26 -8.36 -11.96
N HIS A 64 9.08 -8.60 -12.53
CA HIS A 64 8.80 -8.24 -13.93
C HIS A 64 8.87 -6.74 -14.17
N GLN A 65 8.49 -5.92 -13.18
CA GLN A 65 8.58 -4.47 -13.28
C GLN A 65 10.04 -3.99 -13.22
N ILE A 66 10.87 -4.65 -12.39
CA ILE A 66 12.31 -4.39 -12.34
C ILE A 66 12.97 -4.80 -13.66
N ASP A 67 12.65 -5.99 -14.17
CA ASP A 67 13.20 -6.49 -15.44
C ASP A 67 12.82 -5.55 -16.60
N LYS A 68 11.58 -5.02 -16.60
CA LYS A 68 11.14 -4.03 -17.58
C LYS A 68 11.99 -2.75 -17.51
N ALA A 69 12.29 -2.24 -16.31
CA ALA A 69 13.12 -1.04 -16.17
C ALA A 69 14.53 -1.25 -16.75
N TYR A 70 15.11 -2.44 -16.59
CA TYR A 70 16.38 -2.80 -17.22
C TYR A 70 16.28 -2.89 -18.76
N ALA A 71 15.21 -3.50 -19.27
CA ALA A 71 14.95 -3.58 -20.70
C ALA A 71 14.78 -2.19 -21.33
N ASP A 72 14.04 -1.30 -20.69
CA ASP A 72 13.82 0.09 -21.13
C ASP A 72 15.15 0.91 -21.15
N LEU A 73 16.12 0.53 -20.32
CA LEU A 73 17.47 1.09 -20.31
C LEU A 73 18.42 0.43 -21.33
N ASN A 74 17.94 -0.54 -22.12
CA ASN A 74 18.72 -1.36 -23.05
C ASN A 74 19.86 -2.12 -22.35
N ILE A 75 19.65 -2.54 -21.10
CA ILE A 75 20.59 -3.35 -20.33
C ILE A 75 20.17 -4.81 -20.43
N ASP A 76 21.03 -5.63 -21.06
CA ASP A 76 20.81 -7.07 -21.21
C ASP A 76 21.17 -7.81 -19.91
N LEU A 77 20.17 -8.29 -19.19
CA LEU A 77 20.36 -9.03 -17.94
C LEU A 77 21.05 -10.40 -18.10
N ALA A 78 21.09 -10.94 -19.32
CA ALA A 78 21.80 -12.19 -19.61
C ALA A 78 23.32 -11.98 -19.67
N LYS A 79 23.78 -10.75 -19.92
CA LYS A 79 25.20 -10.40 -19.96
C LYS A 79 25.72 -9.97 -18.59
N PRO A 80 27.02 -10.17 -18.29
CA PRO A 80 27.62 -9.63 -17.07
C PRO A 80 27.50 -8.09 -17.05
N PRO A 81 27.44 -7.46 -15.85
CA PRO A 81 27.44 -6.01 -15.73
C PRO A 81 28.68 -5.40 -16.39
N THR A 82 28.52 -4.24 -17.01
CA THR A 82 29.63 -3.47 -17.59
C THR A 82 30.45 -2.76 -16.54
N ASP A 83 29.87 -2.45 -15.39
CA ASP A 83 30.54 -1.83 -14.26
C ASP A 83 31.01 -2.90 -13.27
N ALA A 84 32.32 -2.90 -12.97
CA ALA A 84 32.91 -3.80 -11.99
C ALA A 84 32.31 -3.63 -10.58
N ALA A 85 31.80 -2.44 -10.24
CA ALA A 85 31.14 -2.17 -8.98
C ALA A 85 29.79 -2.88 -8.85
N ASP A 86 29.07 -3.12 -9.96
CA ASP A 86 27.86 -3.93 -9.98
C ASP A 86 28.19 -5.42 -9.78
N GLY A 87 29.34 -5.87 -10.24
CA GLY A 87 29.83 -7.25 -10.11
C GLY A 87 28.80 -8.27 -10.59
N LYS A 88 28.84 -9.47 -10.00
CA LYS A 88 27.80 -10.49 -10.24
C LYS A 88 26.49 -10.21 -9.49
N LYS A 89 26.35 -9.07 -8.82
CA LYS A 89 25.31 -8.82 -7.80
C LYS A 89 24.04 -8.22 -8.35
N ARG A 90 23.98 -7.64 -9.56
CA ARG A 90 22.73 -7.11 -10.10
C ARG A 90 21.66 -8.20 -10.31
N ASN A 91 22.07 -9.47 -10.48
CA ASN A 91 21.18 -10.62 -10.65
C ASN A 91 21.09 -11.50 -9.40
N LYS A 92 21.54 -11.01 -8.25
CA LYS A 92 21.54 -11.75 -6.98
C LYS A 92 21.08 -10.81 -5.86
N GLU A 93 20.72 -11.37 -4.73
CA GLU A 93 20.37 -10.72 -3.46
C GLU A 93 21.50 -9.82 -2.92
N GLY A 94 22.02 -8.94 -3.72
CA GLY A 94 23.17 -8.12 -3.41
C GLY A 94 22.81 -6.64 -3.20
N GLN A 95 23.58 -5.99 -2.34
CA GLN A 95 23.52 -4.55 -2.08
C GLN A 95 24.39 -3.77 -3.09
N GLY A 96 24.43 -4.18 -4.35
CA GLY A 96 25.19 -3.49 -5.38
C GLY A 96 24.81 -2.01 -5.46
N GLN A 97 25.82 -1.15 -5.60
CA GLN A 97 25.67 0.30 -5.77
C GLN A 97 26.30 0.79 -7.07
N GLY A 98 26.46 -0.09 -8.03
CA GLY A 98 27.09 0.22 -9.30
C GLY A 98 26.19 1.00 -10.26
N GLY A 99 26.77 1.42 -11.39
CA GLY A 99 26.14 2.33 -12.32
C GLY A 99 24.84 1.84 -12.95
N GLU A 100 24.72 0.52 -13.25
CA GLU A 100 23.50 -0.05 -13.83
C GLU A 100 22.35 -0.13 -12.79
N ILE A 101 22.68 -0.54 -11.56
CA ILE A 101 21.71 -0.59 -10.45
C ILE A 101 21.19 0.81 -10.12
N GLN A 102 22.10 1.81 -10.12
CA GLN A 102 21.68 3.20 -9.91
C GLN A 102 20.74 3.68 -11.02
N LYS A 103 21.07 3.42 -12.29
CA LYS A 103 20.21 3.77 -13.43
C LYS A 103 18.84 3.11 -13.33
N ALA A 104 18.79 1.82 -12.98
CA ALA A 104 17.54 1.10 -12.77
C ALA A 104 16.71 1.71 -11.62
N ARG A 105 17.36 2.05 -10.50
CA ARG A 105 16.73 2.73 -9.37
C ARG A 105 16.12 4.07 -9.75
N ASP A 106 16.88 4.89 -10.48
CA ASP A 106 16.43 6.20 -10.92
C ASP A 106 15.24 6.07 -11.89
N LYS A 107 15.30 5.10 -12.80
CA LYS A 107 14.19 4.76 -13.70
C LYS A 107 12.94 4.34 -12.92
N MET A 108 13.11 3.45 -11.92
CA MET A 108 11.99 3.02 -11.06
C MET A 108 11.39 4.18 -10.27
N CYS A 109 12.20 5.09 -9.73
CA CYS A 109 11.70 6.29 -9.08
C CYS A 109 10.93 7.20 -10.05
N ALA A 110 11.40 7.34 -11.29
CA ALA A 110 10.74 8.17 -12.29
C ALA A 110 9.39 7.61 -12.74
N GLU A 111 9.26 6.29 -12.85
CA GLU A 111 8.04 5.63 -13.34
C GLU A 111 6.98 5.39 -12.26
N TYR A 112 7.42 5.09 -11.03
CA TYR A 112 6.52 4.64 -9.97
C TYR A 112 6.37 5.67 -8.86
N PHE A 113 5.17 6.23 -8.75
CA PHE A 113 4.84 7.22 -7.71
C PHE A 113 5.12 6.70 -6.30
N ASP A 114 4.77 5.45 -6.01
CA ASP A 114 4.92 4.89 -4.66
C ASP A 114 6.36 4.59 -4.29
N ILE A 115 7.25 4.30 -5.25
CA ILE A 115 8.69 4.16 -4.99
C ILE A 115 9.28 5.50 -4.60
N ARG A 116 9.07 6.56 -5.40
CA ARG A 116 9.65 7.88 -5.09
C ARG A 116 9.02 8.54 -3.86
N SER A 117 7.77 8.15 -3.49
CA SER A 117 7.07 8.69 -2.33
C SER A 117 7.39 7.94 -1.04
N PHE A 118 7.15 6.64 -1.02
CA PHE A 118 7.23 5.80 0.19
C PHE A 118 8.51 5.00 0.29
N GLY A 119 9.21 4.84 -0.82
CA GLY A 119 10.35 3.95 -0.94
C GLY A 119 9.98 2.50 -1.20
N ALA A 120 10.96 1.71 -1.59
CA ALA A 120 10.84 0.28 -1.81
C ALA A 120 12.17 -0.44 -1.65
N VAL A 121 12.09 -1.73 -1.31
CA VAL A 121 13.20 -2.67 -1.37
C VAL A 121 13.07 -3.45 -2.68
N MET A 122 13.99 -3.25 -3.59
CA MET A 122 13.99 -3.83 -4.94
C MET A 122 15.25 -4.67 -5.17
N SER A 123 15.72 -5.35 -4.13
CA SER A 123 16.96 -6.14 -4.14
C SER A 123 16.76 -7.60 -4.57
N THR A 124 15.55 -7.98 -4.99
CA THR A 124 15.25 -9.30 -5.53
C THR A 124 15.36 -9.31 -7.06
N GLY A 125 15.55 -10.48 -7.66
CA GLY A 125 15.67 -10.61 -9.12
C GLY A 125 16.84 -9.81 -9.68
N ALA A 126 16.56 -8.90 -10.62
CA ALA A 126 17.53 -8.08 -11.29
C ALA A 126 18.17 -6.97 -10.41
N ASN A 127 17.71 -6.80 -9.20
CA ASN A 127 18.22 -5.86 -8.19
C ASN A 127 18.32 -4.40 -8.66
N ALA A 128 17.31 -3.62 -8.37
CA ALA A 128 17.34 -2.15 -8.50
C ALA A 128 17.66 -1.43 -7.17
N GLY A 129 18.21 -2.16 -6.19
CA GLY A 129 18.62 -1.61 -4.89
C GLY A 129 17.48 -1.29 -3.94
N GLN A 130 17.71 -0.28 -3.12
CA GLN A 130 16.74 0.17 -2.11
C GLN A 130 16.51 1.67 -2.24
N VAL A 131 15.27 2.09 -2.06
CA VAL A 131 14.89 3.50 -2.02
C VAL A 131 14.26 3.79 -0.67
N ARG A 132 14.76 4.81 0.03
CA ARG A 132 14.12 5.36 1.20
C ARG A 132 13.29 6.58 0.76
N GLY A 133 11.98 6.44 0.79
CA GLY A 133 11.08 7.51 0.37
C GLY A 133 10.96 8.65 1.38
N PRO A 134 10.67 9.88 0.90
CA PRO A 134 10.50 11.06 1.74
C PRO A 134 9.27 10.98 2.65
N VAL A 135 8.23 10.24 2.27
CA VAL A 135 6.96 10.19 2.99
C VAL A 135 6.92 9.00 3.92
N GLN A 136 6.83 9.26 5.20
CA GLN A 136 6.69 8.23 6.24
C GLN A 136 5.41 8.47 7.03
N LEU A 137 4.62 7.41 7.22
CA LEU A 137 3.39 7.44 8.01
C LEU A 137 3.56 6.55 9.24
N THR A 138 2.97 6.94 10.36
CA THR A 138 2.83 6.07 11.53
C THR A 138 1.58 5.22 11.42
N PHE A 139 1.44 4.23 12.30
CA PHE A 139 0.14 3.62 12.54
C PHE A 139 -0.86 4.68 12.99
N ALA A 140 -2.08 4.61 12.49
CA ALA A 140 -3.16 5.39 13.09
C ALA A 140 -3.69 4.67 14.32
N ARG A 141 -4.00 5.45 15.34
CA ARG A 141 -4.65 4.98 16.58
C ARG A 141 -5.97 5.70 16.77
N SER A 142 -6.97 5.01 17.28
CA SER A 142 -8.22 5.66 17.67
C SER A 142 -7.99 6.56 18.90
N VAL A 143 -8.71 7.67 18.95
CA VAL A 143 -8.64 8.63 20.07
C VAL A 143 -9.14 7.95 21.35
N ASP A 144 -10.28 7.27 21.25
CA ASP A 144 -10.88 6.52 22.33
C ASP A 144 -10.77 5.01 22.06
N PRO A 145 -10.86 4.16 23.09
CA PRO A 145 -10.99 2.72 22.91
C PRO A 145 -12.18 2.38 22.00
N VAL A 146 -12.02 1.35 21.18
CA VAL A 146 -13.08 0.89 20.28
C VAL A 146 -13.62 -0.47 20.71
N VAL A 147 -14.87 -0.72 20.38
CA VAL A 147 -15.50 -2.03 20.56
C VAL A 147 -15.62 -2.68 19.18
N THR A 148 -15.28 -3.95 19.09
CA THR A 148 -15.49 -4.74 17.88
C THR A 148 -16.77 -5.54 18.00
N LEU A 149 -17.62 -5.46 16.96
CA LEU A 149 -18.83 -6.25 16.85
C LEU A 149 -18.66 -7.32 15.77
N GLU A 150 -19.07 -8.53 16.08
CA GLU A 150 -19.15 -9.63 15.13
C GLU A 150 -20.62 -9.80 14.68
N HIS A 151 -20.83 -9.85 13.37
CA HIS A 151 -22.13 -10.06 12.75
C HIS A 151 -22.10 -11.35 11.95
N SER A 152 -22.99 -12.28 12.24
CA SER A 152 -23.24 -13.43 11.37
C SER A 152 -24.04 -12.98 10.16
N ILE A 153 -23.59 -13.33 8.98
CA ILE A 153 -24.25 -13.06 7.70
C ILE A 153 -24.52 -14.37 6.98
N THR A 154 -25.64 -14.43 6.29
CA THR A 154 -26.02 -15.60 5.52
C THR A 154 -26.19 -15.23 4.05
N ARG A 155 -25.48 -15.90 3.18
CA ARG A 155 -25.74 -15.86 1.75
C ARG A 155 -26.74 -16.98 1.43
N MET A 156 -27.86 -16.65 0.82
CA MET A 156 -28.90 -17.58 0.42
C MET A 156 -28.53 -18.27 -0.91
N ALA A 157 -27.28 -18.75 -1.01
CA ALA A 157 -26.75 -19.48 -2.15
C ALA A 157 -25.48 -20.22 -1.74
N VAL A 158 -25.22 -21.33 -2.39
CA VAL A 158 -23.96 -22.08 -2.33
C VAL A 158 -23.13 -21.86 -3.59
N ALA A 159 -21.86 -22.22 -3.57
CA ALA A 159 -20.97 -22.04 -4.72
C ALA A 159 -20.90 -23.28 -5.63
N THR A 160 -21.15 -24.46 -5.08
CA THR A 160 -20.97 -25.74 -5.78
C THR A 160 -22.19 -26.65 -5.64
N GLU A 161 -22.39 -27.55 -6.59
CA GLU A 161 -23.42 -28.58 -6.54
C GLU A 161 -23.24 -29.52 -5.33
N ALA A 162 -22.00 -29.87 -5.02
CA ALA A 162 -21.69 -30.68 -3.87
C ALA A 162 -22.08 -30.06 -2.52
N GLU A 163 -22.04 -28.72 -2.40
CA GLU A 163 -22.56 -27.99 -1.24
C GLU A 163 -24.10 -28.01 -1.22
N ALA A 164 -24.75 -27.87 -2.37
CA ALA A 164 -26.20 -27.94 -2.51
C ALA A 164 -26.75 -29.31 -2.11
N GLU A 165 -26.12 -30.38 -2.57
CA GLU A 165 -26.49 -31.76 -2.21
C GLU A 165 -26.38 -32.00 -0.71
N LYS A 166 -25.30 -31.54 -0.05
CA LYS A 166 -25.12 -31.66 1.39
C LYS A 166 -26.18 -30.93 2.21
N GLN A 167 -26.77 -29.87 1.66
CA GLN A 167 -27.77 -29.06 2.35
C GLN A 167 -29.21 -29.41 1.96
N SER A 168 -29.41 -30.43 1.14
CA SER A 168 -30.74 -30.90 0.73
C SER A 168 -31.65 -29.78 0.18
N GLY A 169 -31.06 -28.84 -0.52
CA GLY A 169 -31.76 -27.73 -1.16
C GLY A 169 -31.91 -26.44 -0.32
N ASP A 170 -31.44 -26.40 0.92
CA ASP A 170 -31.48 -25.17 1.74
C ASP A 170 -30.45 -24.10 1.24
N ASN A 171 -29.42 -24.52 0.58
CA ASN A 171 -28.47 -23.68 -0.22
C ASN A 171 -28.02 -22.39 0.47
N ARG A 172 -27.56 -22.49 1.72
CA ARG A 172 -27.10 -21.35 2.51
C ARG A 172 -25.61 -21.45 2.81
N THR A 173 -24.94 -20.30 2.79
CA THR A 173 -23.54 -20.17 3.24
C THR A 173 -23.47 -19.11 4.33
N MET A 174 -22.94 -19.48 5.48
CA MET A 174 -22.75 -18.55 6.61
C MET A 174 -21.37 -17.93 6.54
N GLY A 175 -21.29 -16.65 6.88
CA GLY A 175 -20.07 -15.89 7.00
C GLY A 175 -20.11 -14.98 8.22
N ARG A 176 -18.99 -14.33 8.51
CA ARG A 176 -18.87 -13.36 9.61
C ARG A 176 -18.38 -12.04 9.08
N LYS A 177 -18.90 -10.95 9.63
CA LYS A 177 -18.45 -9.60 9.37
C LYS A 177 -18.13 -8.94 10.70
N ASN A 178 -16.91 -8.40 10.81
CA ASN A 178 -16.46 -7.72 12.01
C ASN A 178 -16.39 -6.22 11.76
N THR A 179 -16.97 -5.42 12.64
CA THR A 179 -17.04 -3.96 12.49
C THR A 179 -16.67 -3.24 13.77
N VAL A 180 -16.20 -2.00 13.61
CA VAL A 180 -16.15 -0.98 14.66
C VAL A 180 -17.39 -0.11 14.47
N PRO A 181 -18.26 0.06 15.46
CA PRO A 181 -19.45 0.91 15.37
C PRO A 181 -19.08 2.36 15.06
N TYR A 182 -18.09 2.88 15.79
CA TYR A 182 -17.49 4.18 15.54
C TYR A 182 -16.09 4.25 16.11
N GLY A 183 -15.20 4.99 15.42
CA GLY A 183 -13.86 5.32 15.91
C GLY A 183 -13.30 6.53 15.17
N LEU A 184 -12.77 7.50 15.91
CA LEU A 184 -11.98 8.61 15.36
C LEU A 184 -10.50 8.25 15.47
N TYR A 185 -9.80 8.23 14.33
CA TYR A 185 -8.40 7.80 14.23
C TYR A 185 -7.48 8.97 13.90
N VAL A 186 -6.32 9.00 14.53
CA VAL A 186 -5.25 9.97 14.26
C VAL A 186 -4.03 9.21 13.75
N ALA A 187 -3.46 9.66 12.63
CA ALA A 187 -2.18 9.22 12.10
C ALA A 187 -1.25 10.41 11.98
N TYR A 188 0.03 10.16 12.14
CA TYR A 188 1.07 11.16 11.90
C TYR A 188 1.84 10.81 10.64
N GLY A 189 2.28 11.84 9.91
CA GLY A 189 3.09 11.70 8.72
C GLY A 189 4.23 12.71 8.70
N PHE A 190 5.31 12.32 8.05
CA PHE A 190 6.52 13.14 7.93
C PHE A 190 6.94 13.17 6.47
N VAL A 191 7.33 14.34 5.98
CA VAL A 191 7.89 14.52 4.64
C VAL A 191 9.29 15.12 4.77
N SER A 192 10.29 14.41 4.25
CA SER A 192 11.70 14.82 4.30
C SER A 192 12.14 15.45 2.99
N PRO A 193 12.47 16.76 2.93
CA PRO A 193 12.98 17.40 1.72
C PRO A 193 14.29 16.78 1.21
N ALA A 194 15.18 16.37 2.12
CA ALA A 194 16.44 15.74 1.75
C ALA A 194 16.25 14.38 1.04
N LEU A 195 15.26 13.59 1.45
CA LEU A 195 14.91 12.35 0.77
C LEU A 195 14.12 12.60 -0.52
N ALA A 196 13.28 13.64 -0.56
CA ALA A 196 12.58 14.04 -1.77
C ALA A 196 13.55 14.39 -2.91
N ALA A 197 14.61 15.14 -2.60
CA ALA A 197 15.68 15.45 -3.57
C ALA A 197 16.40 14.20 -4.10
N GLN A 198 16.52 13.13 -3.29
CA GLN A 198 17.16 11.88 -3.69
C GLN A 198 16.27 10.99 -4.58
N THR A 199 14.96 11.05 -4.38
CA THR A 199 14.00 10.17 -5.09
C THR A 199 13.34 10.83 -6.28
N GLY A 200 13.51 12.15 -6.44
CA GLY A 200 12.82 12.95 -7.44
C GLY A 200 11.33 13.22 -7.08
N PHE A 201 10.96 13.11 -5.80
CA PHE A 201 9.63 13.49 -5.32
C PHE A 201 9.46 15.00 -5.38
N THR A 202 8.44 15.46 -6.11
CA THR A 202 8.23 16.86 -6.47
C THR A 202 7.14 17.54 -5.63
N GLU A 203 7.00 18.86 -5.78
CA GLU A 203 5.87 19.61 -5.22
C GLU A 203 4.52 19.18 -5.83
N GLU A 204 4.51 18.73 -7.09
CA GLU A 204 3.31 18.15 -7.72
C GLU A 204 2.93 16.83 -7.03
N ASP A 205 3.90 15.96 -6.80
CA ASP A 205 3.69 14.71 -6.05
C ASP A 205 3.16 14.98 -4.64
N LEU A 206 3.68 16.02 -4.00
CA LEU A 206 3.22 16.45 -2.68
C LEU A 206 1.77 16.93 -2.72
N GLY A 207 1.39 17.68 -3.74
CA GLY A 207 0.00 18.10 -3.96
C GLY A 207 -0.93 16.90 -4.18
N ILE A 208 -0.49 15.92 -4.95
CA ILE A 208 -1.23 14.65 -5.16
C ILE A 208 -1.36 13.88 -3.85
N LEU A 209 -0.30 13.81 -3.04
CA LEU A 209 -0.33 13.17 -1.72
C LEU A 209 -1.36 13.83 -0.79
N TRP A 210 -1.40 15.18 -0.72
CA TRP A 210 -2.40 15.87 0.09
C TRP A 210 -3.82 15.57 -0.36
N LYS A 211 -4.04 15.58 -1.67
CA LYS A 211 -5.34 15.24 -2.26
C LYS A 211 -5.70 13.77 -2.00
N ALA A 212 -4.75 12.86 -2.15
CA ALA A 212 -4.96 11.45 -1.83
C ALA A 212 -5.36 11.26 -0.35
N LEU A 213 -4.67 11.91 0.59
CA LEU A 213 -4.98 11.80 2.02
C LEU A 213 -6.35 12.38 2.39
N THR A 214 -6.86 13.35 1.64
CA THR A 214 -8.22 13.87 1.84
C THR A 214 -9.29 12.98 1.24
N ASP A 215 -9.04 12.40 0.07
CA ASP A 215 -10.09 11.80 -0.77
C ASP A 215 -10.02 10.25 -0.82
N MET A 216 -8.92 9.63 -0.36
CA MET A 216 -8.65 8.19 -0.55
C MET A 216 -9.76 7.25 -0.06
N PHE A 217 -10.52 7.63 0.97
CA PHE A 217 -11.59 6.79 1.49
C PHE A 217 -12.81 6.74 0.56
N GLU A 218 -13.02 7.78 -0.26
CA GLU A 218 -14.07 7.78 -1.28
C GLU A 218 -13.78 6.76 -2.40
N TYR A 219 -12.50 6.54 -2.68
CA TYR A 219 -12.04 5.58 -3.69
C TYR A 219 -11.83 4.15 -3.15
N ASP A 220 -11.94 3.96 -1.82
CA ASP A 220 -11.77 2.65 -1.16
C ASP A 220 -13.11 2.13 -0.56
N ARG A 221 -14.23 2.58 -1.07
CA ARG A 221 -15.55 2.17 -0.57
C ARG A 221 -15.80 0.68 -0.78
N SER A 222 -16.23 0.02 0.27
CA SER A 222 -16.69 -1.37 0.23
C SER A 222 -17.61 -1.67 1.41
N ALA A 223 -18.39 -2.73 1.29
CA ALA A 223 -19.27 -3.18 2.38
C ALA A 223 -18.50 -3.52 3.68
N ALA A 224 -17.24 -3.96 3.58
CA ALA A 224 -16.41 -4.26 4.74
C ALA A 224 -15.89 -2.98 5.43
N ARG A 225 -15.66 -1.89 4.66
CA ARG A 225 -15.10 -0.64 5.18
C ARG A 225 -16.13 0.20 5.93
N GLY A 226 -17.43 -0.01 5.70
CA GLY A 226 -18.47 0.86 6.22
C GLY A 226 -18.35 2.29 5.71
N LEU A 227 -18.60 3.26 6.57
CA LEU A 227 -18.38 4.66 6.25
C LEU A 227 -17.04 5.11 6.82
N MET A 228 -16.13 5.47 5.94
CA MET A 228 -14.84 6.05 6.29
C MET A 228 -14.68 7.40 5.60
N ALA A 229 -14.17 8.40 6.32
CA ALA A 229 -13.90 9.72 5.75
C ALA A 229 -12.72 10.41 6.45
N THR A 230 -11.95 11.16 5.71
CA THR A 230 -10.98 12.09 6.28
C THR A 230 -11.74 13.25 6.92
N ARG A 231 -11.56 13.47 8.20
CA ARG A 231 -12.20 14.57 8.92
C ARG A 231 -11.36 15.83 8.93
N LYS A 232 -10.04 15.69 9.04
CA LYS A 232 -9.12 16.82 9.03
C LYS A 232 -7.74 16.37 8.59
N LEU A 233 -7.12 17.14 7.73
CA LEU A 233 -5.69 17.09 7.41
C LEU A 233 -5.05 18.39 7.94
N ILE A 234 -4.02 18.24 8.78
CA ILE A 234 -3.27 19.37 9.33
C ILE A 234 -1.83 19.23 8.85
N VAL A 235 -1.34 20.25 8.18
CA VAL A 235 0.01 20.29 7.64
C VAL A 235 0.80 21.38 8.35
N PHE A 236 1.92 21.00 8.95
CA PHE A 236 2.90 21.92 9.52
C PHE A 236 4.10 22.02 8.58
N LYS A 237 4.37 23.20 8.06
CA LYS A 237 5.57 23.45 7.27
C LYS A 237 6.62 24.09 8.19
N HIS A 238 7.73 23.41 8.34
CA HIS A 238 8.87 23.91 9.09
C HIS A 238 9.79 24.72 8.15
N SER A 239 10.37 25.79 8.68
CA SER A 239 11.37 26.63 7.99
C SER A 239 12.73 25.97 7.99
#